data_7fe247d64b5ad01309a608c796392d2e
#
_entry.id   7fe247d64b5ad01309a608c796392d2e
#
_cell.length_a   1.000
_cell.length_b   1.000
_cell.length_c   1.000
_cell.angle_alpha   90.00
_cell.angle_beta   90.00
_cell.angle_gamma   90.00
#
_symmetry.space_group_name_H-M   'P 1'
#
loop_
_entity.id
_entity.type
_entity.pdbx_description
1 polymer ?
#
loop_
_entity_poly.entity_id
_entity_poly.type
_entity_poly.pdbx_seq_one_letter_code
_entity_poly.pdbx_strand_id
1 'polypeptide(L)'
;MRLDTLETFITGTPPPGHGGRYFIFVRLTTACGITGIGEIYSASFAPEVVCRMAEDMFARCLEGQAPDRIEHFWRQAHGSGFTHRPDTSVQGVVSGLEMACWDIVGKALDRPVYALLGGLVNERLRTYTYLYPPEGADPAEFYNDPHASAEVAAARVAEGFSAVKFDPAGQYTVYDGRMPDLEAIAQSVTFCREIRAAVGDSADILFGTHGQFTAAGALRLARQLEPFDP
;
A
#
# COMPACT_ATOMS: atom_id res chain seq x y z
N MET A 1 14.89 -12.83 26.09
CA MET A 1 13.74 -11.99 25.70
C MET A 1 12.66 -12.90 25.11
N ARG A 2 11.41 -12.80 25.57
CA ARG A 2 10.27 -13.60 25.07
C ARG A 2 9.08 -12.69 24.85
N LEU A 3 8.31 -12.96 23.82
CA LEU A 3 7.04 -12.27 23.53
C LEU A 3 6.00 -12.66 24.60
N ASP A 4 5.28 -11.67 25.10
CA ASP A 4 4.33 -11.81 26.22
C ASP A 4 2.91 -11.44 25.80
N THR A 5 2.72 -10.29 25.15
CA THR A 5 1.39 -9.80 24.80
C THR A 5 1.33 -9.24 23.37
N LEU A 6 0.13 -9.32 22.81
CA LEU A 6 -0.28 -8.65 21.58
C LEU A 6 -1.43 -7.69 21.89
N GLU A 7 -1.36 -6.51 21.30
CA GLU A 7 -2.48 -5.56 21.21
C GLU A 7 -2.73 -5.21 19.75
N THR A 8 -3.99 -5.05 19.39
CA THR A 8 -4.42 -4.65 18.04
C THR A 8 -5.12 -3.30 18.09
N PHE A 9 -4.89 -2.47 17.09
CA PHE A 9 -5.47 -1.13 16.99
C PHE A 9 -6.08 -0.95 15.60
N ILE A 10 -7.31 -0.47 15.55
CA ILE A 10 -7.99 -0.08 14.32
C ILE A 10 -8.08 1.44 14.33
N THR A 11 -7.40 2.07 13.38
CA THR A 11 -7.39 3.53 13.23
C THR A 11 -8.19 3.90 11.98
N GLY A 12 -9.30 4.60 12.15
CA GLY A 12 -10.07 5.13 11.04
C GLY A 12 -9.37 6.32 10.38
N THR A 13 -9.53 6.43 9.07
CA THR A 13 -9.10 7.61 8.33
C THR A 13 -10.28 8.57 8.23
N PRO A 14 -10.11 9.86 8.61
CA PRO A 14 -11.19 10.83 8.46
C PRO A 14 -11.58 10.98 6.99
N PRO A 15 -12.85 11.34 6.71
CA PRO A 15 -13.26 11.63 5.33
C PRO A 15 -12.34 12.69 4.69
N PRO A 16 -12.00 12.53 3.42
CA PRO A 16 -12.52 11.57 2.44
C PRO A 16 -11.88 10.17 2.44
N GLY A 17 -11.06 9.81 3.41
CA GLY A 17 -10.48 8.48 3.53
C GLY A 17 -9.32 8.18 2.58
N HIS A 18 -8.52 9.19 2.24
CA HIS A 18 -7.35 9.03 1.38
C HIS A 18 -6.37 7.99 1.95
N GLY A 19 -5.91 7.07 1.10
CA GLY A 19 -5.02 5.98 1.47
C GLY A 19 -5.72 4.75 2.06
N GLY A 20 -7.02 4.81 2.35
CA GLY A 20 -7.80 3.72 2.90
C GLY A 20 -8.78 4.20 3.98
N ARG A 21 -9.80 3.40 4.25
CA ARG A 21 -10.83 3.73 5.25
C ARG A 21 -10.36 3.52 6.68
N TYR A 22 -9.41 2.61 6.87
CA TYR A 22 -8.83 2.27 8.17
C TYR A 22 -7.43 1.67 7.97
N PHE A 23 -6.67 1.69 9.07
CA PHE A 23 -5.39 0.99 9.21
C PHE A 23 -5.45 0.06 10.41
N ILE A 24 -4.77 -1.07 10.34
CA ILE A 24 -4.68 -2.04 11.44
C ILE A 24 -3.23 -2.09 11.89
N PHE A 25 -2.99 -1.71 13.14
CA PHE A 25 -1.68 -1.82 13.75
C PHE A 25 -1.66 -2.91 14.81
N VAL A 26 -0.50 -3.51 14.99
CA VAL A 26 -0.23 -4.46 16.08
C VAL A 26 0.92 -3.94 16.94
N ARG A 27 0.82 -4.14 18.25
CA ARG A 27 1.89 -3.92 19.19
C ARG A 27 2.21 -5.23 19.88
N LEU A 28 3.43 -5.72 19.72
CA LEU A 28 3.97 -6.83 20.49
C LEU A 28 4.76 -6.27 21.68
N THR A 29 4.61 -6.90 22.83
CA THR A 29 5.37 -6.56 24.02
C THR A 29 6.09 -7.81 24.52
N THR A 30 7.35 -7.65 24.89
CA THR A 30 8.15 -8.72 25.52
C THR A 30 8.00 -8.72 27.03
N ALA A 31 8.26 -9.84 27.69
CA ALA A 31 8.25 -9.96 29.15
C ALA A 31 9.22 -9.00 29.88
N CYS A 32 10.21 -8.44 29.16
CA CYS A 32 11.11 -7.40 29.70
C CYS A 32 10.71 -5.98 29.32
N GLY A 33 9.52 -5.78 28.69
CA GLY A 33 8.93 -4.47 28.43
C GLY A 33 9.34 -3.81 27.11
N ILE A 34 10.14 -4.45 26.26
CA ILE A 34 10.44 -3.91 24.93
C ILE A 34 9.22 -4.13 24.03
N THR A 35 8.79 -3.07 23.34
CA THR A 35 7.64 -3.10 22.43
C THR A 35 8.05 -2.94 20.98
N GLY A 36 7.33 -3.59 20.06
CA GLY A 36 7.46 -3.40 18.62
C GLY A 36 6.11 -3.18 17.96
N ILE A 37 6.11 -2.41 16.90
CA ILE A 37 4.93 -2.03 16.12
C ILE A 37 5.02 -2.62 14.71
N GLY A 38 3.89 -3.12 14.21
CA GLY A 38 3.72 -3.51 12.82
C GLY A 38 2.37 -3.06 12.28
N GLU A 39 2.24 -3.01 10.97
CA GLU A 39 0.99 -2.71 10.27
C GLU A 39 0.53 -3.93 9.49
N ILE A 40 -0.75 -4.26 9.60
CA ILE A 40 -1.38 -5.32 8.82
C ILE A 40 -2.15 -4.70 7.65
N TYR A 41 -1.73 -5.01 6.43
CA TYR A 41 -2.48 -4.66 5.24
C TYR A 41 -3.34 -5.85 4.79
N SER A 42 -4.65 -5.75 5.05
CA SER A 42 -5.62 -6.77 4.61
C SER A 42 -6.98 -6.09 4.39
N ALA A 43 -7.28 -5.76 3.13
CA ALA A 43 -8.40 -4.91 2.76
C ALA A 43 -9.73 -5.65 2.55
N SER A 44 -9.75 -6.99 2.56
CA SER A 44 -10.91 -7.75 2.07
C SER A 44 -11.98 -8.03 3.11
N PHE A 45 -11.70 -7.80 4.40
CA PHE A 45 -12.59 -8.14 5.51
C PHE A 45 -12.78 -6.96 6.46
N ALA A 46 -13.79 -7.06 7.34
CA ALA A 46 -13.90 -6.15 8.46
C ALA A 46 -12.60 -6.20 9.31
N PRO A 47 -12.07 -5.06 9.75
CA PRO A 47 -10.78 -5.01 10.44
C PRO A 47 -10.77 -5.86 11.71
N GLU A 48 -11.90 -6.03 12.39
CA GLU A 48 -12.03 -6.87 13.58
C GLU A 48 -11.74 -8.35 13.29
N VAL A 49 -12.10 -8.84 12.10
CA VAL A 49 -11.79 -10.22 11.67
C VAL A 49 -10.29 -10.40 11.52
N VAL A 50 -9.62 -9.40 10.96
CA VAL A 50 -8.16 -9.42 10.80
C VAL A 50 -7.44 -9.37 12.15
N CYS A 51 -7.95 -8.56 13.09
CA CYS A 51 -7.45 -8.53 14.47
C CYS A 51 -7.55 -9.92 15.14
N ARG A 52 -8.68 -10.61 14.98
CA ARG A 52 -8.85 -11.98 15.49
C ARG A 52 -7.90 -12.99 14.85
N MET A 53 -7.60 -12.84 13.56
CA MET A 53 -6.56 -13.66 12.90
C MET A 53 -5.18 -13.40 13.51
N ALA A 54 -4.84 -12.15 13.80
CA ALA A 54 -3.57 -11.78 14.43
C ALA A 54 -3.46 -12.36 15.85
N GLU A 55 -4.51 -12.29 16.64
CA GLU A 55 -4.57 -12.86 17.98
C GLU A 55 -4.38 -14.39 17.97
N ASP A 56 -5.08 -15.09 17.09
CA ASP A 56 -4.95 -16.54 16.93
C ASP A 56 -3.53 -16.94 16.47
N MET A 57 -2.97 -16.19 15.52
CA MET A 57 -1.62 -16.46 15.02
C MET A 57 -0.56 -16.18 16.10
N PHE A 58 -0.71 -15.10 16.85
CA PHE A 58 0.18 -14.79 17.97
C PHE A 58 0.18 -15.91 19.00
N ALA A 59 -1.00 -16.32 19.46
CA ALA A 59 -1.13 -17.36 20.48
C ALA A 59 -0.50 -18.70 20.04
N ARG A 60 -0.63 -19.05 18.76
CA ARG A 60 -0.09 -20.33 18.25
C ARG A 60 1.38 -20.28 17.88
N CYS A 61 1.89 -19.14 17.45
CA CYS A 61 3.19 -19.10 16.80
C CYS A 61 4.23 -18.20 17.49
N LEU A 62 3.79 -17.22 18.28
CA LEU A 62 4.67 -16.18 18.81
C LEU A 62 4.68 -16.09 20.33
N GLU A 63 3.55 -16.37 21.00
CA GLU A 63 3.47 -16.28 22.45
C GLU A 63 4.56 -17.12 23.14
N GLY A 64 5.33 -16.51 24.04
CA GLY A 64 6.45 -17.15 24.72
C GLY A 64 7.70 -17.42 23.87
N GLN A 65 7.67 -17.13 22.56
CA GLN A 65 8.82 -17.30 21.68
C GLN A 65 9.77 -16.09 21.74
N ALA A 66 11.01 -16.32 21.30
CA ALA A 66 11.97 -15.23 21.16
C ALA A 66 11.67 -14.44 19.88
N PRO A 67 11.60 -13.09 19.94
CA PRO A 67 11.23 -12.26 18.78
C PRO A 67 12.25 -12.27 17.63
N ASP A 68 13.48 -12.70 17.86
CA ASP A 68 14.53 -12.84 16.86
C ASP A 68 14.39 -14.12 15.99
N ARG A 69 13.47 -15.02 16.35
CA ARG A 69 13.17 -16.22 15.56
C ARG A 69 12.21 -15.94 14.39
N ILE A 70 12.47 -14.87 13.66
CA ILE A 70 11.56 -14.31 12.63
C ILE A 70 11.33 -15.32 11.49
N GLU A 71 12.40 -15.91 10.97
CA GLU A 71 12.31 -16.90 9.89
C GLU A 71 11.55 -18.17 10.34
N HIS A 72 11.72 -18.58 11.59
CA HIS A 72 10.97 -19.71 12.16
C HIS A 72 9.47 -19.39 12.24
N PHE A 73 9.12 -18.21 12.73
CA PHE A 73 7.75 -17.74 12.77
C PHE A 73 7.11 -17.72 11.38
N TRP A 74 7.81 -17.11 10.42
CA TRP A 74 7.33 -17.04 9.04
C TRP A 74 7.04 -18.44 8.46
N ARG A 75 7.96 -19.36 8.60
CA ARG A 75 7.81 -20.75 8.11
C ARG A 75 6.68 -21.48 8.80
N GLN A 76 6.53 -21.32 10.10
CA GLN A 76 5.47 -21.95 10.87
C GLN A 76 4.09 -21.42 10.45
N ALA A 77 3.92 -20.10 10.41
CA ALA A 77 2.68 -19.44 10.03
C ALA A 77 2.28 -19.75 8.58
N HIS A 78 3.23 -19.61 7.64
CA HIS A 78 3.02 -19.95 6.23
C HIS A 78 2.76 -21.45 6.01
N GLY A 79 3.47 -22.31 6.73
CA GLY A 79 3.34 -23.77 6.62
C GLY A 79 2.04 -24.32 7.17
N SER A 80 1.41 -23.64 8.13
CA SER A 80 0.16 -24.10 8.76
C SER A 80 -1.02 -24.22 7.78
N GLY A 81 -0.98 -23.46 6.68
CA GLY A 81 -2.01 -23.46 5.62
C GLY A 81 -1.57 -24.11 4.32
N PHE A 82 -0.79 -25.18 4.36
CA PHE A 82 -0.12 -25.74 3.16
C PHE A 82 -1.05 -26.11 2.00
N THR A 83 -2.34 -26.42 2.24
CA THR A 83 -3.32 -26.73 1.21
C THR A 83 -4.03 -25.51 0.62
N HIS A 84 -3.86 -24.34 1.21
CA HIS A 84 -4.55 -23.09 0.86
C HIS A 84 -3.59 -21.95 0.51
N ARG A 85 -2.36 -22.27 0.15
CA ARG A 85 -1.36 -21.27 -0.26
C ARG A 85 -1.43 -20.94 -1.75
N PRO A 86 -1.17 -19.70 -2.16
CA PRO A 86 -0.97 -18.51 -1.32
C PRO A 86 -2.30 -17.98 -0.76
N ASP A 87 -2.29 -17.51 0.50
CA ASP A 87 -3.39 -16.80 1.15
C ASP A 87 -2.91 -15.39 1.53
N THR A 88 -3.37 -14.40 0.80
CA THR A 88 -2.93 -13.00 0.96
C THR A 88 -3.39 -12.39 2.30
N SER A 89 -4.51 -12.84 2.85
CA SER A 89 -5.01 -12.36 4.14
C SER A 89 -4.11 -12.85 5.28
N VAL A 90 -3.75 -14.13 5.24
CA VAL A 90 -2.77 -14.71 6.19
C VAL A 90 -1.41 -14.02 6.05
N GLN A 91 -0.95 -13.79 4.81
CA GLN A 91 0.34 -13.12 4.59
C GLN A 91 0.35 -11.67 5.10
N GLY A 92 -0.75 -10.94 4.99
CA GLY A 92 -0.89 -9.61 5.58
C GLY A 92 -0.72 -9.63 7.10
N VAL A 93 -1.34 -10.59 7.78
CA VAL A 93 -1.20 -10.78 9.24
C VAL A 93 0.23 -11.18 9.62
N VAL A 94 0.84 -12.14 8.91
CA VAL A 94 2.24 -12.55 9.11
C VAL A 94 3.16 -11.35 8.98
N SER A 95 3.00 -10.54 7.94
CA SER A 95 3.82 -9.35 7.68
C SER A 95 3.75 -8.34 8.83
N GLY A 96 2.55 -8.03 9.34
CA GLY A 96 2.41 -7.11 10.47
C GLY A 96 3.07 -7.62 11.75
N LEU A 97 2.91 -8.88 12.08
CA LEU A 97 3.55 -9.49 13.25
C LEU A 97 5.06 -9.60 13.08
N GLU A 98 5.55 -9.89 11.87
CA GLU A 98 6.96 -9.92 11.53
C GLU A 98 7.61 -8.54 11.69
N MET A 99 7.01 -7.49 11.15
CA MET A 99 7.48 -6.11 11.32
C MET A 99 7.63 -5.73 12.80
N ALA A 100 6.65 -6.10 13.64
CA ALA A 100 6.73 -5.86 15.07
C ALA A 100 7.88 -6.64 15.74
N CYS A 101 8.17 -7.86 15.30
CA CYS A 101 9.34 -8.62 15.76
C CYS A 101 10.66 -7.94 15.37
N TRP A 102 10.80 -7.49 14.11
CA TRP A 102 11.97 -6.74 13.66
C TRP A 102 12.18 -5.44 14.44
N ASP A 103 11.10 -4.72 14.75
CA ASP A 103 11.17 -3.48 15.56
C ASP A 103 11.66 -3.77 16.99
N ILE A 104 11.19 -4.86 17.63
CA ILE A 104 11.70 -5.32 18.93
C ILE A 104 13.19 -5.64 18.86
N VAL A 105 13.60 -6.42 17.83
CA VAL A 105 15.01 -6.81 17.67
C VAL A 105 15.89 -5.59 17.45
N GLY A 106 15.45 -4.66 16.61
CA GLY A 106 16.15 -3.41 16.37
C GLY A 106 16.35 -2.59 17.65
N LYS A 107 15.29 -2.41 18.45
CA LYS A 107 15.34 -1.72 19.73
C LYS A 107 16.24 -2.43 20.76
N ALA A 108 16.16 -3.75 20.83
CA ALA A 108 17.00 -4.54 21.72
C ALA A 108 18.49 -4.46 21.41
N LEU A 109 18.85 -4.26 20.13
CA LEU A 109 20.22 -4.15 19.66
C LEU A 109 20.68 -2.70 19.49
N ASP A 110 19.82 -1.72 19.77
CA ASP A 110 20.05 -0.30 19.46
C ASP A 110 20.49 -0.07 18.00
N ARG A 111 19.76 -0.73 17.08
CA ARG A 111 20.04 -0.66 15.63
C ARG A 111 18.74 -0.42 14.86
N PRO A 112 18.73 0.44 13.85
CA PRO A 112 17.61 0.55 12.94
C PRO A 112 17.45 -0.75 12.13
N VAL A 113 16.21 -1.10 11.79
CA VAL A 113 15.90 -2.36 11.09
C VAL A 113 16.68 -2.50 9.79
N TYR A 114 16.87 -1.41 9.02
CA TYR A 114 17.65 -1.49 7.78
C TYR A 114 19.11 -1.98 8.01
N ALA A 115 19.70 -1.64 9.16
CA ALA A 115 21.07 -2.10 9.48
C ALA A 115 21.11 -3.62 9.78
N LEU A 116 20.00 -4.19 10.25
CA LEU A 116 19.84 -5.64 10.46
C LEU A 116 19.59 -6.38 9.15
N LEU A 117 18.99 -5.70 8.18
CA LEU A 117 18.62 -6.25 6.85
C LEU A 117 19.73 -6.10 5.79
N GLY A 118 20.94 -5.71 6.19
CA GLY A 118 22.09 -5.64 5.28
C GLY A 118 22.67 -4.24 5.11
N GLY A 119 22.11 -3.21 5.73
CA GLY A 119 22.64 -1.85 5.75
C GLY A 119 21.88 -0.86 4.89
N LEU A 120 22.32 0.39 4.98
CA LEU A 120 21.74 1.50 4.24
C LEU A 120 22.24 1.47 2.78
N VAL A 121 21.31 1.35 1.83
CA VAL A 121 21.61 1.41 0.38
C VAL A 121 21.36 2.80 -0.16
N ASN A 122 20.20 3.39 0.18
CA ASN A 122 19.81 4.71 -0.27
C ASN A 122 19.47 5.60 0.94
N GLU A 123 20.17 6.71 1.09
CA GLU A 123 19.89 7.70 2.15
C GLU A 123 18.57 8.43 1.92
N ARG A 124 18.17 8.57 0.66
CA ARG A 124 16.92 9.22 0.24
C ARG A 124 16.19 8.33 -0.75
N LEU A 125 14.91 8.15 -0.51
CA LEU A 125 14.02 7.41 -1.40
C LEU A 125 13.20 8.40 -2.22
N ARG A 126 13.17 8.19 -3.55
CA ARG A 126 12.25 8.89 -4.41
C ARG A 126 10.84 8.42 -4.11
N THR A 127 9.91 9.37 -3.93
CA THR A 127 8.48 9.07 -3.72
C THR A 127 7.65 9.67 -4.84
N TYR A 128 6.49 9.10 -5.07
CA TYR A 128 5.43 9.72 -5.84
C TYR A 128 4.29 10.14 -4.93
N THR A 129 3.43 11.03 -5.40
CA THR A 129 2.16 11.33 -4.74
C THR A 129 0.99 11.00 -5.65
N TYR A 130 -0.13 10.56 -5.04
CA TYR A 130 -1.38 10.38 -5.76
C TYR A 130 -2.08 11.74 -5.93
N LEU A 131 -2.78 11.92 -7.06
CA LEU A 131 -3.57 13.12 -7.31
C LEU A 131 -4.95 12.97 -6.63
N TYR A 132 -5.08 13.56 -5.45
CA TYR A 132 -6.33 13.62 -4.70
C TYR A 132 -7.03 14.95 -4.92
N PRO A 133 -8.38 14.98 -4.85
CA PRO A 133 -9.14 16.22 -4.91
C PRO A 133 -8.69 17.19 -3.79
N PRO A 134 -8.62 18.49 -4.08
CA PRO A 134 -8.40 19.50 -3.05
C PRO A 134 -9.48 19.47 -1.97
N GLU A 135 -9.17 20.02 -0.80
CA GLU A 135 -10.14 20.12 0.29
C GLU A 135 -11.39 20.88 -0.17
N GLY A 136 -12.56 20.28 0.07
CA GLY A 136 -13.86 20.83 -0.32
C GLY A 136 -14.29 20.59 -1.76
N ALA A 137 -13.45 20.01 -2.62
CA ALA A 137 -13.84 19.60 -3.96
C ALA A 137 -14.68 18.31 -3.94
N ASP A 138 -15.63 18.20 -4.88
CA ASP A 138 -16.36 16.94 -5.08
C ASP A 138 -15.44 15.90 -5.73
N PRO A 139 -15.18 14.75 -5.07
CA PRO A 139 -14.33 13.72 -5.65
C PRO A 139 -14.86 13.17 -6.98
N ALA A 140 -16.20 13.07 -7.14
CA ALA A 140 -16.78 12.55 -8.37
C ALA A 140 -16.54 13.48 -9.56
N GLU A 141 -16.61 14.80 -9.34
CA GLU A 141 -16.28 15.80 -10.36
C GLU A 141 -14.76 15.79 -10.65
N PHE A 142 -13.93 15.84 -9.61
CA PHE A 142 -12.46 15.88 -9.74
C PHE A 142 -11.91 14.70 -10.54
N TYR A 143 -12.34 13.47 -10.25
CA TYR A 143 -11.84 12.28 -10.95
C TYR A 143 -12.35 12.14 -12.40
N ASN A 144 -13.22 13.05 -12.83
CA ASN A 144 -13.67 13.16 -14.22
C ASN A 144 -13.16 14.44 -14.90
N ASP A 145 -12.41 15.28 -14.21
CA ASP A 145 -11.87 16.55 -14.73
C ASP A 145 -10.34 16.47 -14.95
N PRO A 146 -9.88 16.32 -16.20
CA PRO A 146 -8.46 16.27 -16.52
C PRO A 146 -7.72 17.58 -16.23
N HIS A 147 -8.41 18.74 -16.31
CA HIS A 147 -7.79 20.04 -16.01
C HIS A 147 -7.54 20.20 -14.52
N ALA A 148 -8.54 19.89 -13.68
CA ALA A 148 -8.37 19.91 -12.22
C ALA A 148 -7.24 18.97 -11.77
N SER A 149 -7.16 17.76 -12.35
CA SER A 149 -6.07 16.82 -12.10
C SER A 149 -4.70 17.36 -12.54
N ALA A 150 -4.62 18.07 -13.67
CA ALA A 150 -3.40 18.70 -14.15
C ALA A 150 -2.93 19.86 -13.25
N GLU A 151 -3.85 20.67 -12.75
CA GLU A 151 -3.55 21.74 -11.77
C GLU A 151 -2.99 21.16 -10.46
N VAL A 152 -3.61 20.10 -9.95
CA VAL A 152 -3.10 19.40 -8.75
C VAL A 152 -1.74 18.79 -9.03
N ALA A 153 -1.50 18.19 -10.18
CA ALA A 153 -0.19 17.64 -10.56
C ALA A 153 0.90 18.72 -10.56
N ALA A 154 0.63 19.90 -11.17
CA ALA A 154 1.55 21.03 -11.15
C ALA A 154 1.84 21.52 -9.72
N ALA A 155 0.81 21.58 -8.86
CA ALA A 155 0.98 21.96 -7.46
C ALA A 155 1.88 20.97 -6.70
N ARG A 156 1.68 19.64 -6.89
CA ARG A 156 2.54 18.61 -6.28
C ARG A 156 3.99 18.70 -6.75
N VAL A 157 4.21 18.97 -8.02
CA VAL A 157 5.57 19.19 -8.55
C VAL A 157 6.20 20.44 -7.92
N ALA A 158 5.45 21.52 -7.74
CA ALA A 158 5.93 22.72 -7.04
C ALA A 158 6.27 22.46 -5.56
N GLU A 159 5.65 21.49 -4.91
CA GLU A 159 6.01 21.02 -3.56
C GLU A 159 7.28 20.15 -3.53
N GLY A 160 7.80 19.76 -4.69
CA GLY A 160 9.04 18.99 -4.82
C GLY A 160 8.87 17.52 -5.20
N PHE A 161 7.66 17.05 -5.49
CA PHE A 161 7.46 15.70 -6.01
C PHE A 161 7.95 15.61 -7.46
N SER A 162 8.72 14.57 -7.76
CA SER A 162 9.21 14.29 -9.11
C SER A 162 8.43 13.15 -9.80
N ALA A 163 7.34 12.71 -9.21
CA ALA A 163 6.43 11.73 -9.79
C ALA A 163 5.02 11.90 -9.22
N VAL A 164 4.02 11.76 -10.09
CA VAL A 164 2.59 11.83 -9.73
C VAL A 164 1.86 10.59 -10.24
N LYS A 165 0.86 10.13 -9.47
CA LYS A 165 0.04 8.97 -9.83
C LYS A 165 -1.44 9.36 -9.90
N PHE A 166 -2.15 8.79 -10.89
CA PHE A 166 -3.58 8.94 -11.05
C PHE A 166 -4.19 7.70 -11.73
N ASP A 167 -5.51 7.56 -11.66
CA ASP A 167 -6.25 6.41 -12.19
C ASP A 167 -7.39 6.90 -13.10
N PRO A 168 -7.13 7.30 -14.35
CA PRO A 168 -8.09 8.02 -15.18
C PRO A 168 -9.01 7.12 -16.02
N ALA A 169 -8.89 5.80 -15.93
CA ALA A 169 -9.64 4.88 -16.78
C ALA A 169 -11.10 4.66 -16.37
N GLY A 170 -11.67 5.59 -15.61
CA GLY A 170 -13.04 5.51 -15.10
C GLY A 170 -13.18 4.65 -13.84
N GLN A 171 -14.42 4.44 -13.40
CA GLN A 171 -14.70 3.57 -12.25
C GLN A 171 -14.20 2.18 -12.52
N TYR A 172 -13.29 1.68 -11.70
CA TYR A 172 -12.82 0.34 -11.89
C TYR A 172 -13.67 -0.71 -11.19
N THR A 173 -13.78 -1.80 -11.92
CA THR A 173 -14.39 -3.03 -11.46
C THR A 173 -13.26 -4.04 -11.28
N VAL A 174 -12.64 -4.03 -10.11
CA VAL A 174 -11.45 -4.84 -9.80
C VAL A 174 -11.66 -6.36 -9.88
N TYR A 175 -12.90 -6.79 -9.95
CA TYR A 175 -13.31 -8.20 -10.03
C TYR A 175 -13.79 -8.63 -11.42
N ASP A 176 -13.73 -7.76 -12.40
CA ASP A 176 -14.22 -8.04 -13.76
C ASP A 176 -13.25 -7.39 -14.78
N GLY A 177 -12.20 -8.15 -15.10
CA GLY A 177 -11.19 -7.70 -16.06
C GLY A 177 -11.82 -7.41 -17.44
N ARG A 178 -11.72 -6.16 -17.89
CA ARG A 178 -12.36 -5.65 -19.10
C ARG A 178 -11.39 -5.24 -20.19
N MET A 179 -11.89 -5.28 -21.41
CA MET A 179 -11.36 -4.47 -22.48
C MET A 179 -11.88 -3.03 -22.28
N PRO A 180 -11.03 -2.00 -22.17
CA PRO A 180 -11.51 -0.63 -22.07
C PRO A 180 -12.26 -0.25 -23.33
N ASP A 181 -13.39 0.42 -23.18
CA ASP A 181 -14.14 0.97 -24.31
C ASP A 181 -13.46 2.22 -24.89
N LEU A 182 -14.01 2.75 -25.97
CA LEU A 182 -13.43 3.90 -26.65
C LEU A 182 -13.51 5.18 -25.82
N GLU A 183 -14.51 5.33 -25.00
CA GLU A 183 -14.70 6.48 -24.12
C GLU A 183 -13.66 6.49 -22.99
N ALA A 184 -13.48 5.37 -22.31
CA ALA A 184 -12.45 5.21 -21.27
C ALA A 184 -11.04 5.43 -21.82
N ILE A 185 -10.77 4.97 -23.05
CA ILE A 185 -9.48 5.22 -23.71
C ILE A 185 -9.31 6.71 -24.00
N ALA A 186 -10.32 7.36 -24.59
CA ALA A 186 -10.26 8.79 -24.94
C ALA A 186 -10.09 9.67 -23.69
N GLN A 187 -10.80 9.34 -22.60
CA GLN A 187 -10.65 10.00 -21.30
C GLN A 187 -9.22 9.82 -20.76
N SER A 188 -8.70 8.61 -20.74
CA SER A 188 -7.34 8.29 -20.29
C SER A 188 -6.28 9.08 -21.06
N VAL A 189 -6.42 9.15 -22.38
CA VAL A 189 -5.52 9.94 -23.26
C VAL A 189 -5.60 11.43 -22.91
N THR A 190 -6.80 11.95 -22.65
CA THR A 190 -6.98 13.36 -22.29
C THR A 190 -6.31 13.67 -20.95
N PHE A 191 -6.52 12.84 -19.91
CA PHE A 191 -5.85 13.00 -18.61
C PHE A 191 -4.32 12.99 -18.76
N CYS A 192 -3.74 11.98 -19.43
CA CYS A 192 -2.29 11.93 -19.63
C CYS A 192 -1.75 13.15 -20.36
N ARG A 193 -2.45 13.63 -21.40
CA ARG A 193 -2.06 14.81 -22.17
C ARG A 193 -2.05 16.06 -21.29
N GLU A 194 -3.12 16.33 -20.56
CA GLU A 194 -3.25 17.53 -19.71
C GLU A 194 -2.24 17.51 -18.57
N ILE A 195 -2.06 16.36 -17.89
CA ILE A 195 -1.07 16.22 -16.82
C ILE A 195 0.35 16.40 -17.39
N ARG A 196 0.69 15.75 -18.50
CA ARG A 196 2.02 15.90 -19.14
C ARG A 196 2.26 17.35 -19.57
N ALA A 197 1.27 18.02 -20.11
CA ALA A 197 1.37 19.44 -20.47
C ALA A 197 1.64 20.34 -19.26
N ALA A 198 1.03 20.01 -18.10
CA ALA A 198 1.18 20.78 -16.86
C ALA A 198 2.52 20.54 -16.14
N VAL A 199 3.02 19.31 -16.13
CA VAL A 199 4.26 18.96 -15.41
C VAL A 199 5.51 18.95 -16.29
N GLY A 200 5.36 18.93 -17.62
CA GLY A 200 6.47 18.85 -18.57
C GLY A 200 7.39 17.68 -18.26
N ASP A 201 8.69 17.91 -18.32
CA ASP A 201 9.74 16.92 -18.00
C ASP A 201 10.13 16.93 -16.50
N SER A 202 9.40 17.67 -15.66
CA SER A 202 9.73 17.83 -14.24
C SER A 202 9.26 16.66 -13.37
N ALA A 203 8.35 15.82 -13.87
CA ALA A 203 7.85 14.69 -13.12
C ALA A 203 7.47 13.52 -14.04
N ASP A 204 7.69 12.31 -13.53
CA ASP A 204 7.12 11.09 -14.12
C ASP A 204 5.62 10.98 -13.82
N ILE A 205 4.92 10.34 -14.74
CA ILE A 205 3.49 10.07 -14.62
C ILE A 205 3.28 8.57 -14.42
N LEU A 206 2.62 8.19 -13.32
CA LEU A 206 2.23 6.82 -13.06
C LEU A 206 0.74 6.65 -13.34
N PHE A 207 0.43 5.77 -14.28
CA PHE A 207 -0.93 5.41 -14.62
C PHE A 207 -1.38 4.18 -13.82
N GLY A 208 -2.28 4.36 -12.86
CA GLY A 208 -2.85 3.27 -12.05
C GLY A 208 -3.98 2.55 -12.77
N THR A 209 -3.97 1.23 -12.76
CA THR A 209 -5.04 0.41 -13.37
C THR A 209 -5.67 -0.59 -12.41
N HIS A 210 -5.04 -0.85 -11.27
CA HIS A 210 -5.50 -1.78 -10.24
C HIS A 210 -5.97 -3.16 -10.76
N GLY A 211 -5.40 -3.62 -11.90
CA GLY A 211 -5.77 -4.90 -12.47
C GLY A 211 -7.15 -4.96 -13.15
N GLN A 212 -7.76 -3.81 -13.45
CA GLN A 212 -9.12 -3.73 -14.03
C GLN A 212 -9.21 -4.16 -15.50
N PHE A 213 -8.09 -4.37 -16.18
CA PHE A 213 -8.09 -4.72 -17.61
C PHE A 213 -7.60 -6.14 -17.85
N THR A 214 -8.10 -6.73 -18.95
CA THR A 214 -7.43 -7.90 -19.53
C THR A 214 -6.05 -7.49 -20.07
N ALA A 215 -5.13 -8.44 -20.24
CA ALA A 215 -3.81 -8.18 -20.82
C ALA A 215 -3.91 -7.48 -22.20
N ALA A 216 -4.85 -7.92 -23.03
CA ALA A 216 -5.11 -7.30 -24.32
C ALA A 216 -5.65 -5.86 -24.18
N GLY A 217 -6.52 -5.62 -23.18
CA GLY A 217 -7.04 -4.29 -22.88
C GLY A 217 -5.97 -3.34 -22.39
N ALA A 218 -5.12 -3.80 -21.47
CA ALA A 218 -3.99 -3.04 -20.96
C ALA A 218 -3.02 -2.65 -22.09
N LEU A 219 -2.69 -3.59 -22.97
CA LEU A 219 -1.83 -3.32 -24.13
C LEU A 219 -2.45 -2.30 -25.10
N ARG A 220 -3.76 -2.42 -25.35
CA ARG A 220 -4.48 -1.46 -26.20
C ARG A 220 -4.42 -0.05 -25.65
N LEU A 221 -4.65 0.10 -24.33
CA LEU A 221 -4.59 1.39 -23.66
C LEU A 221 -3.15 1.94 -23.64
N ALA A 222 -2.17 1.14 -23.27
CA ALA A 222 -0.77 1.53 -23.18
C ALA A 222 -0.24 2.14 -24.50
N ARG A 223 -0.60 1.54 -25.65
CA ARG A 223 -0.23 2.08 -26.98
C ARG A 223 -0.78 3.48 -27.27
N GLN A 224 -1.92 3.83 -26.67
CA GLN A 224 -2.51 5.16 -26.83
C GLN A 224 -1.87 6.19 -25.89
N LEU A 225 -1.29 5.72 -24.79
CA LEU A 225 -0.64 6.57 -23.79
C LEU A 225 0.87 6.76 -24.06
N GLU A 226 1.49 5.89 -24.84
CA GLU A 226 2.92 5.91 -25.17
C GLU A 226 3.45 7.31 -25.58
N PRO A 227 2.72 8.15 -26.36
CA PRO A 227 3.18 9.50 -26.71
C PRO A 227 3.35 10.46 -25.51
N PHE A 228 2.80 10.15 -24.35
CA PHE A 228 2.89 10.97 -23.15
C PHE A 228 3.90 10.42 -22.13
N ASP A 229 4.56 9.32 -22.46
CA ASP A 229 5.62 8.68 -21.66
C ASP A 229 5.24 8.51 -20.17
N PRO A 230 4.10 7.81 -19.87
CA PRO A 230 3.73 7.51 -18.49
C PRO A 230 4.49 6.31 -17.95
#